data_0dfdf53dfa772b6d6e0603d3f887e953
#
_entry.id   0dfdf53dfa772b6d6e0603d3f887e953
#
_cell.length_a   1.000
_cell.length_b   1.000
_cell.length_c   1.000
_cell.angle_alpha   90.00
_cell.angle_beta   90.00
_cell.angle_gamma   90.00
#
_symmetry.space_group_name_H-M   'P 1'
#
loop_
_entity.id
_entity.type
_entity.pdbx_description
1 polymer ?
#
loop_
_entity_poly.entity_id
_entity_poly.type
_entity_poly.pdbx_seq_one_letter_code
_entity_poly.pdbx_strand_id
1 'polypeptide(L)'
;MGDVARGDGRLSHDLLPGEKGPQDECGVFGVWAPGEDVSRLTYFGIYALQHRGQESAGIATSDGEKILVYKDMGLVSQVFDDRALQSLKGHIAIGHTRYSTTGSSSWENAQPTLGPTASGTVALGHNGNLTNTRILMDLVRERFGKDLRGELGRGSSTDTAVVTALLGGRTAAGDRLEDVAMEVLPLLEGAFSLTFMDEHTLYAARDAHGVRPLVLGRLERGWAVASETAALDIVGATFVREVEPGELLIIDADGLRSRHFATPTPHGCVFEYVYLARPDTKIAGVSVNAARTEMGRALAREHPVEADLVIPTPESGTPAAIGYAQESGIPFAQGLVKNSYVGRTFIQPTDTIRQLGIRLKLNPLKEVIAGKRLVVVDDSIVRGNTQRALVRMLREAGAAEVHVRISSPPVKWPCFYGIDFATRAELIANGLSSEEVRASLGADSLGYISLDGMIEATTVPRERLCTACFTGSYPITIRDGATVSGADAPSVPDTGHAPVAGADTPGVPAEAVSGATPTPTTTGAPQ
;
A
#
# COMPACT_ATOMS: atom_id res chain seq x y z
N MET A 1 -30.16 -31.76 -13.97
CA MET A 1 -28.90 -31.71 -13.23
C MET A 1 -28.36 -30.32 -13.45
N GLY A 2 -28.60 -29.43 -12.48
CA GLY A 2 -28.24 -28.03 -12.62
C GLY A 2 -26.76 -27.85 -12.36
N ASP A 3 -26.14 -27.02 -13.20
CA ASP A 3 -24.78 -26.52 -13.02
C ASP A 3 -24.67 -25.84 -11.66
N VAL A 4 -23.92 -26.44 -10.76
CA VAL A 4 -23.47 -25.80 -9.54
C VAL A 4 -22.36 -24.84 -9.97
N ALA A 5 -22.69 -23.55 -10.06
CA ALA A 5 -21.70 -22.51 -10.22
C ALA A 5 -20.64 -22.67 -9.14
N ARG A 6 -19.43 -23.05 -9.55
CA ARG A 6 -18.26 -23.05 -8.67
C ARG A 6 -18.08 -21.60 -8.20
N GLY A 7 -18.17 -21.41 -6.88
CA GLY A 7 -17.86 -20.12 -6.27
C GLY A 7 -16.48 -19.67 -6.75
N ASP A 8 -16.35 -18.41 -7.16
CA ASP A 8 -15.16 -17.81 -7.76
C ASP A 8 -13.99 -17.60 -6.78
N GLY A 9 -14.03 -18.22 -5.62
CA GLY A 9 -12.98 -18.14 -4.61
C GLY A 9 -12.81 -16.73 -3.98
N ARG A 10 -13.72 -15.81 -4.26
CA ARG A 10 -13.69 -14.48 -3.66
C ARG A 10 -13.86 -14.60 -2.16
N LEU A 11 -12.77 -14.50 -1.45
CA LEU A 11 -12.77 -14.09 -0.05
C LEU A 11 -13.10 -12.60 -0.04
N SER A 12 -14.36 -12.24 -0.28
CA SER A 12 -14.76 -10.85 -0.18
C SER A 12 -14.66 -10.43 1.29
N HIS A 13 -13.99 -9.32 1.52
CA HIS A 13 -13.77 -8.73 2.83
C HIS A 13 -14.99 -8.02 3.38
N ASP A 14 -16.10 -8.17 2.70
CA ASP A 14 -17.32 -7.45 2.95
C ASP A 14 -18.04 -8.07 4.14
N LEU A 15 -18.03 -7.33 5.24
CA LEU A 15 -18.89 -7.65 6.40
C LEU A 15 -20.37 -7.53 6.04
N LEU A 16 -20.66 -6.87 4.92
CA LEU A 16 -21.98 -6.71 4.32
C LEU A 16 -21.86 -6.97 2.82
N PRO A 17 -22.83 -7.61 2.12
CA PRO A 17 -22.82 -7.67 0.67
C PRO A 17 -22.78 -6.25 0.11
N GLY A 18 -21.73 -5.95 -0.65
CA GLY A 18 -21.48 -4.62 -1.22
C GLY A 18 -20.65 -3.68 -0.35
N GLU A 19 -20.15 -4.08 0.83
CA GLU A 19 -19.26 -3.24 1.61
C GLU A 19 -17.80 -3.58 1.39
N LYS A 20 -17.10 -2.59 0.84
CA LYS A 20 -15.65 -2.47 0.91
C LYS A 20 -15.33 -1.18 1.65
N GLY A 21 -14.74 -1.24 2.86
CA GLY A 21 -14.07 -0.09 3.48
C GLY A 21 -12.91 0.40 2.61
N PRO A 22 -12.12 1.42 3.04
CA PRO A 22 -10.85 1.67 2.39
C PRO A 22 -10.10 0.35 2.38
N GLN A 23 -9.67 -0.07 1.20
CA GLN A 23 -9.11 -1.41 1.04
C GLN A 23 -7.61 -1.27 0.84
N ASP A 24 -6.91 -2.27 1.36
CA ASP A 24 -5.47 -2.34 1.41
C ASP A 24 -4.86 -2.21 0.00
N GLU A 25 -3.60 -1.84 -0.05
CA GLU A 25 -2.79 -1.79 -1.25
C GLU A 25 -1.78 -2.92 -1.23
N CYS A 26 -1.23 -3.23 -2.42
CA CYS A 26 -0.16 -4.19 -2.54
C CYS A 26 1.09 -3.78 -1.76
N GLY A 27 1.87 -4.76 -1.29
CA GLY A 27 3.20 -4.57 -0.73
C GLY A 27 4.25 -5.23 -1.60
N VAL A 28 5.35 -4.51 -1.89
CA VAL A 28 6.51 -5.03 -2.63
C VAL A 28 7.75 -5.03 -1.74
N PHE A 29 8.56 -6.06 -1.91
CA PHE A 29 9.87 -6.21 -1.28
C PHE A 29 10.86 -6.78 -2.28
N GLY A 30 12.12 -6.34 -2.25
CA GLY A 30 13.20 -6.89 -3.05
C GLY A 30 14.49 -6.92 -2.25
N VAL A 31 15.33 -7.92 -2.46
CA VAL A 31 16.62 -8.07 -1.81
C VAL A 31 17.67 -8.64 -2.77
N TRP A 32 18.84 -8.04 -2.76
CA TRP A 32 20.06 -8.54 -3.36
C TRP A 32 21.11 -8.69 -2.26
N ALA A 33 21.44 -9.94 -1.89
CA ALA A 33 22.31 -10.21 -0.73
C ALA A 33 23.05 -11.55 -0.90
N PRO A 34 24.17 -11.58 -1.62
CA PRO A 34 24.97 -12.79 -1.79
C PRO A 34 25.44 -13.37 -0.46
N GLY A 35 25.17 -14.68 -0.27
CA GLY A 35 25.54 -15.40 0.95
C GLY A 35 24.52 -15.33 2.09
N GLU A 36 23.43 -14.60 1.91
CA GLU A 36 22.31 -14.56 2.86
C GLU A 36 21.15 -15.46 2.41
N ASP A 37 20.26 -15.81 3.34
CA ASP A 37 19.01 -16.52 3.03
C ASP A 37 17.96 -15.53 2.53
N VAL A 38 18.04 -15.17 1.24
CA VAL A 38 17.18 -14.15 0.62
C VAL A 38 15.71 -14.55 0.64
N SER A 39 15.38 -15.84 0.65
CA SER A 39 13.99 -16.30 0.73
C SER A 39 13.36 -15.97 2.07
N ARG A 40 14.10 -16.19 3.18
CA ARG A 40 13.64 -15.83 4.53
C ARG A 40 13.63 -14.33 4.75
N LEU A 41 14.63 -13.59 4.25
CA LEU A 41 14.59 -12.12 4.30
C LEU A 41 13.34 -11.59 3.59
N THR A 42 13.04 -12.12 2.39
CA THR A 42 11.85 -11.74 1.63
C THR A 42 10.56 -12.13 2.34
N TYR A 43 10.50 -13.33 2.93
CA TYR A 43 9.35 -13.76 3.73
C TYR A 43 9.06 -12.77 4.87
N PHE A 44 10.06 -12.38 5.67
CA PHE A 44 9.88 -11.42 6.75
C PHE A 44 9.55 -10.02 6.23
N GLY A 45 10.16 -9.60 5.12
CA GLY A 45 9.86 -8.33 4.47
C GLY A 45 8.40 -8.22 4.04
N ILE A 46 7.86 -9.23 3.32
CA ILE A 46 6.45 -9.22 2.92
C ILE A 46 5.50 -9.53 4.08
N TYR A 47 5.94 -10.25 5.11
CA TYR A 47 5.15 -10.45 6.33
C TYR A 47 4.95 -9.11 7.08
N ALA A 48 5.98 -8.27 7.14
CA ALA A 48 5.84 -6.91 7.67
C ALA A 48 4.86 -6.04 6.87
N LEU A 49 4.68 -6.34 5.58
CA LEU A 49 3.75 -5.66 4.66
C LEU A 49 2.39 -6.35 4.55
N GLN A 50 2.08 -7.35 5.40
CA GLN A 50 0.83 -8.13 5.32
C GLN A 50 -0.44 -7.26 5.45
N HIS A 51 -0.36 -6.13 6.13
CA HIS A 51 -1.47 -5.17 6.25
C HIS A 51 -1.85 -4.58 4.89
N ARG A 52 -0.92 -4.50 3.92
CA ARG A 52 -1.15 -3.99 2.56
C ARG A 52 -1.87 -4.99 1.66
N GLY A 53 -1.61 -6.29 1.80
CA GLY A 53 -2.20 -7.31 0.93
C GLY A 53 -2.47 -8.61 1.68
N GLN A 54 -3.68 -9.15 1.53
CA GLN A 54 -4.12 -10.33 2.28
C GLN A 54 -4.78 -11.39 1.40
N GLU A 55 -4.82 -11.20 0.08
CA GLU A 55 -5.46 -12.14 -0.85
C GLU A 55 -4.50 -13.19 -1.38
N SER A 56 -3.29 -12.79 -1.73
CA SER A 56 -2.25 -13.72 -2.17
C SER A 56 -0.87 -13.20 -1.76
N ALA A 57 0.07 -14.12 -1.68
CA ALA A 57 1.48 -13.82 -1.44
C ALA A 57 2.36 -14.62 -2.40
N GLY A 58 3.52 -14.07 -2.76
CA GLY A 58 4.46 -14.75 -3.63
C GLY A 58 5.89 -14.27 -3.43
N ILE A 59 6.83 -15.17 -3.68
CA ILE A 59 8.28 -14.91 -3.66
C ILE A 59 8.88 -15.51 -4.93
N ALA A 60 9.71 -14.73 -5.61
CA ALA A 60 10.58 -15.22 -6.67
C ALA A 60 12.04 -15.04 -6.23
N THR A 61 12.89 -16.04 -6.52
CA THR A 61 14.32 -16.01 -6.21
C THR A 61 15.16 -16.34 -7.44
N SER A 62 16.38 -15.83 -7.51
CA SER A 62 17.37 -16.21 -8.52
C SER A 62 18.67 -16.67 -7.90
N ASP A 63 19.20 -17.79 -8.40
CA ASP A 63 20.52 -18.34 -8.07
C ASP A 63 21.61 -17.90 -9.06
N GLY A 64 21.26 -17.08 -10.05
CA GLY A 64 22.14 -16.64 -11.13
C GLY A 64 22.01 -17.47 -12.42
N GLU A 65 21.31 -18.61 -12.38
CA GLU A 65 21.07 -19.45 -13.55
C GLU A 65 19.60 -19.46 -13.94
N LYS A 66 18.71 -19.40 -12.96
CA LYS A 66 17.26 -19.46 -13.15
C LYS A 66 16.49 -18.72 -12.08
N ILE A 67 15.28 -18.33 -12.42
CA ILE A 67 14.30 -17.79 -11.49
C ILE A 67 13.33 -18.89 -11.06
N LEU A 68 13.17 -19.05 -9.75
CA LEU A 68 12.15 -19.88 -9.12
C LEU A 68 11.08 -19.01 -8.51
N VAL A 69 9.82 -19.38 -8.66
CA VAL A 69 8.69 -18.67 -8.04
C VAL A 69 7.81 -19.64 -7.27
N TYR A 70 7.40 -19.21 -6.10
CA TYR A 70 6.34 -19.82 -5.32
C TYR A 70 5.33 -18.75 -4.93
N LYS A 71 4.06 -18.93 -5.30
CA LYS A 71 2.97 -17.99 -5.01
C LYS A 71 1.66 -18.75 -4.87
N ASP A 72 0.81 -18.27 -3.97
CA ASP A 72 -0.52 -18.84 -3.76
C ASP A 72 -1.48 -17.83 -3.15
N MET A 73 -2.76 -18.21 -3.12
CA MET A 73 -3.81 -17.45 -2.46
C MET A 73 -3.72 -17.65 -0.95
N GLY A 74 -3.81 -16.54 -0.19
CA GLY A 74 -3.77 -16.56 1.26
C GLY A 74 -2.76 -15.58 1.87
N LEU A 75 -2.69 -15.59 3.20
CA LEU A 75 -1.73 -14.78 3.95
C LEU A 75 -0.31 -15.34 3.80
N VAL A 76 0.70 -14.49 3.97
CA VAL A 76 2.12 -14.89 3.89
C VAL A 76 2.42 -16.12 4.74
N SER A 77 1.92 -16.16 5.98
CA SER A 77 2.12 -17.29 6.89
C SER A 77 1.34 -18.57 6.52
N GLN A 78 0.35 -18.46 5.63
CA GLN A 78 -0.40 -19.61 5.13
C GLN A 78 0.19 -20.15 3.83
N VAL A 79 0.76 -19.27 3.01
CA VAL A 79 1.35 -19.60 1.71
C VAL A 79 2.72 -20.24 1.88
N PHE A 80 3.54 -19.76 2.82
CA PHE A 80 4.92 -20.21 2.98
C PHE A 80 5.12 -21.02 4.26
N ASP A 81 5.60 -22.24 4.10
CA ASP A 81 6.17 -23.06 5.15
C ASP A 81 7.72 -23.15 4.99
N ASP A 82 8.40 -23.77 5.96
CA ASP A 82 9.85 -23.96 5.91
C ASP A 82 10.33 -24.72 4.67
N ARG A 83 9.53 -25.64 4.13
CA ARG A 83 9.90 -26.42 2.94
C ARG A 83 9.84 -25.57 1.68
N ALA A 84 8.79 -24.76 1.54
CA ALA A 84 8.65 -23.83 0.45
C ALA A 84 9.84 -22.85 0.43
N LEU A 85 10.18 -22.25 1.59
CA LEU A 85 11.30 -21.31 1.71
C LEU A 85 12.65 -21.98 1.42
N GLN A 86 12.89 -23.20 1.89
CA GLN A 86 14.12 -23.94 1.61
C GLN A 86 14.31 -24.28 0.12
N SER A 87 13.23 -24.36 -0.66
CA SER A 87 13.29 -24.60 -2.10
C SER A 87 13.67 -23.34 -2.90
N LEU A 88 13.43 -22.16 -2.35
CA LEU A 88 13.66 -20.85 -2.96
C LEU A 88 15.08 -20.36 -2.65
N LYS A 89 16.08 -21.00 -3.28
CA LYS A 89 17.49 -20.61 -3.11
C LYS A 89 17.88 -19.50 -4.06
N GLY A 90 18.86 -18.70 -3.65
CA GLY A 90 19.40 -17.66 -4.50
C GLY A 90 20.16 -16.58 -3.74
N HIS A 91 20.54 -15.52 -4.45
CA HIS A 91 21.17 -14.33 -3.91
C HIS A 91 20.36 -13.06 -4.22
N ILE A 92 19.31 -13.20 -5.03
CA ILE A 92 18.30 -12.17 -5.32
C ILE A 92 16.93 -12.75 -5.01
N ALA A 93 16.05 -11.93 -4.45
CA ALA A 93 14.65 -12.28 -4.31
C ALA A 93 13.76 -11.05 -4.40
N ILE A 94 12.55 -11.24 -4.93
CA ILE A 94 11.44 -10.28 -4.83
C ILE A 94 10.23 -10.95 -4.21
N GLY A 95 9.48 -10.19 -3.44
CA GLY A 95 8.27 -10.64 -2.76
C GLY A 95 7.11 -9.68 -2.95
N HIS A 96 5.91 -10.22 -2.89
CA HIS A 96 4.68 -9.46 -3.08
C HIS A 96 3.57 -9.95 -2.15
N THR A 97 2.81 -9.01 -1.59
CA THR A 97 1.50 -9.25 -0.97
C THR A 97 0.45 -8.51 -1.76
N ARG A 98 -0.56 -9.23 -2.24
CA ARG A 98 -1.56 -8.69 -3.16
C ARG A 98 -2.86 -8.33 -2.45
N TYR A 99 -3.38 -7.17 -2.84
CA TYR A 99 -4.77 -6.82 -2.77
C TYR A 99 -5.29 -6.48 -4.19
N SER A 100 -6.48 -6.98 -4.59
CA SER A 100 -6.97 -6.80 -5.97
C SER A 100 -7.51 -5.39 -6.18
N THR A 101 -6.77 -4.56 -6.91
CA THR A 101 -7.25 -3.29 -7.47
C THR A 101 -7.73 -3.46 -8.91
N THR A 102 -7.00 -4.25 -9.69
CA THR A 102 -7.31 -4.60 -11.08
C THR A 102 -7.20 -6.10 -11.28
N GLY A 103 -8.17 -6.70 -11.98
CA GLY A 103 -8.26 -8.14 -12.22
C GLY A 103 -8.96 -8.90 -11.09
N SER A 104 -9.34 -10.17 -11.37
CA SER A 104 -10.00 -11.03 -10.40
C SER A 104 -9.04 -11.49 -9.29
N SER A 105 -9.59 -11.78 -8.11
CA SER A 105 -8.84 -12.47 -7.04
C SER A 105 -8.69 -13.95 -7.41
N SER A 106 -7.67 -14.27 -8.21
CA SER A 106 -7.37 -15.61 -8.68
C SER A 106 -5.86 -15.85 -8.68
N TRP A 107 -5.47 -17.13 -8.70
CA TRP A 107 -4.07 -17.53 -8.66
C TRP A 107 -3.24 -16.98 -9.83
N GLU A 108 -3.83 -16.87 -11.02
CA GLU A 108 -3.20 -16.34 -12.24
C GLU A 108 -2.79 -14.87 -12.07
N ASN A 109 -3.47 -14.18 -11.17
CA ASN A 109 -3.23 -12.77 -10.85
C ASN A 109 -2.34 -12.57 -9.62
N ALA A 110 -1.95 -13.65 -8.94
CA ALA A 110 -0.96 -13.57 -7.85
C ALA A 110 0.42 -13.16 -8.40
N GLN A 111 1.14 -12.37 -7.62
CA GLN A 111 2.46 -11.86 -7.98
C GLN A 111 3.54 -12.48 -7.08
N PRO A 112 4.83 -12.51 -7.53
CA PRO A 112 5.39 -11.94 -8.75
C PRO A 112 4.87 -12.60 -10.04
N THR A 113 4.75 -11.78 -11.12
CA THR A 113 4.46 -12.27 -12.47
C THR A 113 5.75 -12.62 -13.20
N LEU A 114 5.70 -13.62 -14.09
CA LEU A 114 6.84 -14.06 -14.89
C LEU A 114 6.63 -13.78 -16.37
N GLY A 115 7.69 -13.35 -17.03
CA GLY A 115 7.72 -13.15 -18.48
C GLY A 115 9.05 -13.64 -19.09
N PRO A 116 9.01 -14.32 -20.26
CA PRO A 116 10.22 -14.69 -20.95
C PRO A 116 10.91 -13.45 -21.52
N THR A 117 12.24 -13.38 -21.42
CA THR A 117 13.09 -12.44 -22.13
C THR A 117 13.81 -13.15 -23.29
N ALA A 118 14.62 -12.44 -24.07
CA ALA A 118 15.41 -13.06 -25.11
C ALA A 118 16.50 -14.00 -24.58
N SER A 119 16.98 -13.78 -23.37
CA SER A 119 18.10 -14.51 -22.76
C SER A 119 17.75 -15.25 -21.46
N GLY A 120 16.53 -15.07 -20.93
CA GLY A 120 16.14 -15.66 -19.64
C GLY A 120 14.70 -15.32 -19.26
N THR A 121 14.51 -14.87 -18.04
CA THR A 121 13.20 -14.58 -17.45
C THR A 121 13.23 -13.28 -16.69
N VAL A 122 12.15 -12.51 -16.73
CA VAL A 122 11.88 -11.40 -15.81
C VAL A 122 10.80 -11.81 -14.82
N ALA A 123 11.01 -11.51 -13.53
CA ALA A 123 9.98 -11.59 -12.49
C ALA A 123 9.66 -10.17 -12.00
N LEU A 124 8.36 -9.87 -11.76
CA LEU A 124 7.92 -8.52 -11.41
C LEU A 124 6.81 -8.52 -10.37
N GLY A 125 6.96 -7.64 -9.36
CA GLY A 125 5.95 -7.27 -8.37
C GLY A 125 5.61 -5.78 -8.47
N HIS A 126 4.33 -5.46 -8.34
CA HIS A 126 3.76 -4.11 -8.53
C HIS A 126 2.88 -3.69 -7.36
N ASN A 127 3.15 -2.53 -6.80
CA ASN A 127 2.26 -1.81 -5.90
C ASN A 127 1.78 -0.53 -6.60
N GLY A 128 0.50 -0.45 -6.91
CA GLY A 128 -0.12 0.68 -7.59
C GLY A 128 -1.22 0.26 -8.56
N ASN A 129 -1.50 1.14 -9.51
CA ASN A 129 -2.47 0.89 -10.59
C ASN A 129 -2.16 1.79 -11.78
N LEU A 130 -2.12 1.21 -12.98
CA LEU A 130 -1.91 1.95 -14.22
C LEU A 130 -3.23 2.47 -14.78
N THR A 131 -3.20 3.67 -15.33
CA THR A 131 -4.38 4.35 -15.92
C THR A 131 -4.45 4.22 -17.44
N ASN A 132 -3.46 3.55 -18.06
CA ASN A 132 -3.39 3.33 -19.51
C ASN A 132 -3.19 1.86 -19.89
N THR A 133 -3.62 0.92 -19.07
CA THR A 133 -3.41 -0.53 -19.26
C THR A 133 -3.93 -1.02 -20.61
N ARG A 134 -5.04 -0.48 -21.12
CA ARG A 134 -5.58 -0.84 -22.46
C ARG A 134 -4.63 -0.48 -23.58
N ILE A 135 -4.07 0.73 -23.54
CA ILE A 135 -3.08 1.20 -24.54
C ILE A 135 -1.86 0.30 -24.52
N LEU A 136 -1.36 -0.03 -23.31
CA LEU A 136 -0.22 -0.93 -23.14
C LEU A 136 -0.53 -2.36 -23.65
N MET A 137 -1.74 -2.85 -23.43
CA MET A 137 -2.18 -4.14 -23.95
C MET A 137 -2.22 -4.17 -25.47
N ASP A 138 -2.61 -3.08 -26.11
CA ASP A 138 -2.60 -2.98 -27.58
C ASP A 138 -1.16 -3.01 -28.11
N LEU A 139 -0.21 -2.35 -27.46
CA LEU A 139 1.23 -2.45 -27.79
C LEU A 139 1.74 -3.89 -27.65
N VAL A 140 1.31 -4.63 -26.61
CA VAL A 140 1.66 -6.04 -26.46
C VAL A 140 1.08 -6.87 -27.60
N ARG A 141 -0.19 -6.63 -27.99
CA ARG A 141 -0.86 -7.34 -29.08
C ARG A 141 -0.24 -7.05 -30.45
N GLU A 142 0.12 -5.80 -30.71
CA GLU A 142 0.83 -5.43 -31.95
C GLU A 142 2.14 -6.18 -32.08
N ARG A 143 2.88 -6.37 -30.98
CA ARG A 143 4.17 -7.05 -30.98
C ARG A 143 4.07 -8.57 -31.06
N PHE A 144 3.13 -9.18 -30.32
CA PHE A 144 3.02 -10.64 -30.19
C PHE A 144 1.84 -11.26 -30.94
N GLY A 145 0.97 -10.43 -31.56
CA GLY A 145 -0.23 -10.90 -32.20
C GLY A 145 -1.19 -11.58 -31.20
N LYS A 146 -1.70 -12.76 -31.57
CA LYS A 146 -2.56 -13.56 -30.68
C LYS A 146 -1.78 -14.49 -29.74
N ASP A 147 -0.47 -14.60 -29.94
CA ASP A 147 0.41 -15.49 -29.18
C ASP A 147 0.94 -14.77 -27.93
N LEU A 148 0.02 -14.48 -27.00
CA LEU A 148 0.35 -13.87 -25.72
C LEU A 148 1.20 -14.84 -24.89
N ARG A 149 2.36 -14.39 -24.42
CA ARG A 149 3.33 -15.19 -23.66
C ARG A 149 3.28 -14.87 -22.17
N GLY A 150 3.91 -15.75 -21.38
CA GLY A 150 4.00 -15.58 -19.93
C GLY A 150 2.64 -15.64 -19.23
N GLU A 151 2.46 -14.82 -18.22
CA GLU A 151 1.24 -14.81 -17.40
C GLU A 151 -0.01 -14.37 -18.19
N LEU A 152 0.12 -13.48 -19.20
CA LEU A 152 -0.99 -13.11 -20.08
C LEU A 152 -1.51 -14.29 -20.89
N GLY A 153 -0.61 -15.14 -21.39
CA GLY A 153 -0.97 -16.38 -22.11
C GLY A 153 -1.61 -17.42 -21.20
N ARG A 154 -1.45 -17.30 -19.89
CA ARG A 154 -2.07 -18.15 -18.86
C ARG A 154 -3.38 -17.59 -18.31
N GLY A 155 -3.84 -16.45 -18.80
CA GLY A 155 -5.13 -15.85 -18.43
C GLY A 155 -5.07 -14.76 -17.37
N SER A 156 -3.88 -14.26 -16.99
CA SER A 156 -3.77 -13.07 -16.14
C SER A 156 -4.39 -11.86 -16.82
N SER A 157 -5.12 -11.05 -16.05
CA SER A 157 -5.80 -9.84 -16.50
C SER A 157 -5.30 -8.58 -15.81
N THR A 158 -4.13 -8.66 -15.15
CA THR A 158 -3.56 -7.53 -14.39
C THR A 158 -2.70 -6.63 -15.28
N ASP A 159 -2.63 -5.34 -14.91
CA ASP A 159 -1.67 -4.39 -15.45
C ASP A 159 -0.22 -4.86 -15.25
N THR A 160 0.09 -5.51 -14.14
CA THR A 160 1.38 -6.11 -13.84
C THR A 160 1.82 -7.12 -14.90
N ALA A 161 0.91 -8.00 -15.34
CA ALA A 161 1.22 -8.98 -16.40
C ALA A 161 1.49 -8.28 -17.74
N VAL A 162 0.83 -7.16 -18.03
CA VAL A 162 1.07 -6.34 -19.22
C VAL A 162 2.47 -5.72 -19.17
N VAL A 163 2.86 -5.13 -18.04
CA VAL A 163 4.22 -4.57 -17.85
C VAL A 163 5.28 -5.65 -17.99
N THR A 164 5.06 -6.82 -17.37
CA THR A 164 5.99 -7.96 -17.47
C THR A 164 6.17 -8.43 -18.92
N ALA A 165 5.08 -8.49 -19.68
CA ALA A 165 5.12 -8.84 -21.10
C ALA A 165 5.82 -7.79 -21.95
N LEU A 166 5.66 -6.49 -21.65
CA LEU A 166 6.38 -5.41 -22.35
C LEU A 166 7.88 -5.48 -22.08
N LEU A 167 8.30 -5.65 -20.83
CA LEU A 167 9.71 -5.79 -20.46
C LEU A 167 10.33 -7.01 -21.15
N GLY A 168 9.73 -8.18 -20.97
CA GLY A 168 10.24 -9.40 -21.58
C GLY A 168 10.25 -9.37 -23.11
N GLY A 169 9.19 -8.84 -23.71
CA GLY A 169 9.02 -8.86 -25.14
C GLY A 169 9.82 -7.84 -25.93
N ARG A 170 10.36 -6.82 -25.29
CA ARG A 170 11.23 -5.82 -25.93
C ARG A 170 12.70 -6.19 -25.86
N THR A 171 13.08 -7.23 -25.09
CA THR A 171 14.45 -7.71 -25.07
C THR A 171 14.83 -8.35 -26.40
N ALA A 172 16.00 -8.03 -26.94
CA ALA A 172 16.67 -8.74 -28.01
C ALA A 172 17.90 -9.49 -27.46
N ALA A 173 18.49 -10.39 -28.24
CA ALA A 173 19.68 -11.12 -27.80
C ALA A 173 20.83 -10.15 -27.54
N GLY A 174 21.32 -10.11 -26.30
CA GLY A 174 22.37 -9.22 -25.85
C GLY A 174 21.92 -7.91 -25.21
N ASP A 175 20.62 -7.59 -25.21
CA ASP A 175 20.10 -6.42 -24.50
C ASP A 175 20.18 -6.63 -22.99
N ARG A 176 20.49 -5.56 -22.27
CA ARG A 176 20.37 -5.52 -20.80
C ARG A 176 18.95 -5.09 -20.44
N LEU A 177 18.37 -5.77 -19.45
CA LEU A 177 17.00 -5.45 -19.02
C LEU A 177 16.87 -3.99 -18.52
N GLU A 178 17.95 -3.40 -17.98
CA GLU A 178 17.96 -1.99 -17.58
C GLU A 178 17.71 -1.02 -18.74
N ASP A 179 18.23 -1.31 -19.93
CA ASP A 179 18.04 -0.46 -21.11
C ASP A 179 16.62 -0.60 -21.65
N VAL A 180 16.12 -1.83 -21.68
CA VAL A 180 14.69 -2.10 -22.02
C VAL A 180 13.75 -1.43 -21.02
N ALA A 181 14.08 -1.45 -19.73
CA ALA A 181 13.29 -0.76 -18.72
C ALA A 181 13.25 0.76 -18.95
N MET A 182 14.37 1.38 -19.37
CA MET A 182 14.39 2.80 -19.72
C MET A 182 13.53 3.17 -20.92
N GLU A 183 13.20 2.21 -21.80
CA GLU A 183 12.25 2.40 -22.89
C GLU A 183 10.79 2.13 -22.49
N VAL A 184 10.57 1.18 -21.58
CA VAL A 184 9.23 0.74 -21.17
C VAL A 184 8.65 1.63 -20.09
N LEU A 185 9.42 1.97 -19.04
CA LEU A 185 8.93 2.74 -17.89
C LEU A 185 8.30 4.09 -18.26
N PRO A 186 8.84 4.87 -19.22
CA PRO A 186 8.20 6.11 -19.67
C PRO A 186 6.84 5.94 -20.35
N LEU A 187 6.49 4.73 -20.80
CA LEU A 187 5.19 4.44 -21.41
C LEU A 187 4.09 4.19 -20.38
N LEU A 188 4.47 3.92 -19.14
CA LEU A 188 3.53 3.61 -18.07
C LEU A 188 2.92 4.91 -17.52
N GLU A 189 1.60 5.01 -17.58
CA GLU A 189 0.84 6.10 -16.94
C GLU A 189 0.06 5.53 -15.76
N GLY A 190 0.10 6.24 -14.62
CA GLY A 190 -0.53 5.80 -13.38
C GLY A 190 0.45 5.83 -12.21
N ALA A 191 0.06 5.20 -11.11
CA ALA A 191 0.90 5.07 -9.93
C ALA A 191 1.53 3.68 -9.90
N PHE A 192 2.86 3.63 -9.73
CA PHE A 192 3.55 2.37 -9.57
C PHE A 192 4.82 2.46 -8.72
N SER A 193 4.98 1.48 -7.86
CA SER A 193 6.25 1.08 -7.27
C SER A 193 6.50 -0.36 -7.66
N LEU A 194 7.53 -0.58 -8.49
CA LEU A 194 7.87 -1.88 -9.05
C LEU A 194 9.12 -2.43 -8.38
N THR A 195 9.12 -3.74 -8.10
CA THR A 195 10.32 -4.52 -7.87
C THR A 195 10.37 -5.62 -8.93
N PHE A 196 11.46 -5.71 -9.66
CA PHE A 196 11.61 -6.75 -10.67
C PHE A 196 13.05 -7.23 -10.72
N MET A 197 13.27 -8.38 -11.33
CA MET A 197 14.59 -8.96 -11.46
C MET A 197 14.71 -9.80 -12.72
N ASP A 198 15.92 -9.91 -13.23
CA ASP A 198 16.38 -11.00 -14.07
C ASP A 198 17.22 -11.98 -13.22
N GLU A 199 17.98 -12.86 -13.86
CA GLU A 199 18.78 -13.87 -13.17
C GLU A 199 19.93 -13.26 -12.34
N HIS A 200 20.38 -12.04 -12.65
CA HIS A 200 21.60 -11.44 -12.09
C HIS A 200 21.38 -10.12 -11.36
N THR A 201 20.28 -9.41 -11.64
CA THR A 201 20.09 -8.02 -11.24
C THR A 201 18.71 -7.83 -10.59
N LEU A 202 18.71 -7.12 -9.47
CA LEU A 202 17.50 -6.60 -8.84
C LEU A 202 17.26 -5.17 -9.31
N TYR A 203 16.05 -4.87 -9.70
CA TYR A 203 15.58 -3.55 -10.11
C TYR A 203 14.47 -3.05 -9.20
N ALA A 204 14.42 -1.74 -9.00
CA ALA A 204 13.29 -1.08 -8.35
C ALA A 204 12.99 0.24 -9.06
N ALA A 205 11.72 0.48 -9.39
CA ALA A 205 11.32 1.71 -10.09
C ALA A 205 10.10 2.34 -9.41
N ARG A 206 10.06 3.67 -9.39
CA ARG A 206 8.96 4.45 -8.83
C ARG A 206 8.45 5.44 -9.87
N ASP A 207 7.12 5.56 -10.03
CA ASP A 207 6.51 6.47 -11.01
C ASP A 207 6.98 7.93 -10.85
N ALA A 208 6.81 8.74 -11.90
CA ALA A 208 7.27 10.13 -11.93
C ALA A 208 6.66 11.03 -10.85
N HIS A 209 5.53 10.63 -10.27
CA HIS A 209 4.86 11.35 -9.19
C HIS A 209 5.18 10.78 -7.81
N GLY A 210 5.76 9.56 -7.74
CA GLY A 210 6.05 8.89 -6.49
C GLY A 210 4.82 8.69 -5.63
N VAL A 211 3.67 8.35 -6.27
CA VAL A 211 2.38 8.23 -5.57
C VAL A 211 2.46 7.16 -4.50
N ARG A 212 3.04 5.99 -4.84
CA ARG A 212 3.25 4.90 -3.89
C ARG A 212 4.63 4.98 -3.25
N PRO A 213 4.75 4.61 -1.96
CA PRO A 213 6.05 4.62 -1.30
C PRO A 213 6.95 3.50 -1.80
N LEU A 214 8.24 3.78 -1.88
CA LEU A 214 9.30 2.82 -2.14
C LEU A 214 10.59 3.32 -1.49
N VAL A 215 11.21 2.48 -0.68
CA VAL A 215 12.39 2.83 0.13
C VAL A 215 13.54 1.88 -0.12
N LEU A 216 14.76 2.40 -0.01
CA LEU A 216 16.02 1.68 -0.14
C LEU A 216 16.67 1.53 1.23
N GLY A 217 17.11 0.33 1.55
CA GLY A 217 17.86 -0.02 2.76
C GLY A 217 19.15 -0.75 2.46
N ARG A 218 20.14 -0.58 3.35
CA ARG A 218 21.44 -1.26 3.30
C ARG A 218 21.45 -2.41 4.31
N LEU A 219 21.72 -3.61 3.82
CA LEU A 219 22.05 -4.79 4.63
C LEU A 219 23.57 -4.88 4.85
N GLU A 220 24.02 -5.71 5.76
CA GLU A 220 25.45 -5.96 5.97
C GLU A 220 26.14 -6.42 4.67
N ARG A 221 25.47 -7.31 3.92
CA ARG A 221 25.97 -7.89 2.67
C ARG A 221 25.05 -7.67 1.47
N GLY A 222 24.46 -6.49 1.36
CA GLY A 222 23.59 -6.26 0.22
C GLY A 222 22.65 -5.09 0.39
N TRP A 223 21.56 -5.13 -0.35
CA TRP A 223 20.57 -4.07 -0.43
C TRP A 223 19.16 -4.66 -0.35
N ALA A 224 18.26 -3.91 0.24
CA ALA A 224 16.84 -4.21 0.25
C ALA A 224 16.05 -3.01 -0.25
N VAL A 225 14.94 -3.28 -0.94
CA VAL A 225 13.94 -2.29 -1.33
C VAL A 225 12.58 -2.75 -0.81
N ALA A 226 11.74 -1.82 -0.34
CA ALA A 226 10.46 -2.17 0.24
C ALA A 226 9.45 -1.03 0.06
N SER A 227 8.16 -1.35 0.14
CA SER A 227 7.10 -0.34 0.19
C SER A 227 7.20 0.55 1.42
N GLU A 228 7.63 0.01 2.58
CA GLU A 228 7.69 0.74 3.84
C GLU A 228 8.99 0.52 4.62
N THR A 229 9.39 1.52 5.41
CA THR A 229 10.57 1.42 6.29
C THR A 229 10.42 0.31 7.34
N ALA A 230 9.19 0.04 7.81
CA ALA A 230 8.92 -1.06 8.74
C ALA A 230 9.35 -2.43 8.21
N ALA A 231 9.32 -2.65 6.89
CA ALA A 231 9.80 -3.89 6.29
C ALA A 231 11.35 -3.97 6.28
N LEU A 232 12.02 -2.81 6.13
CA LEU A 232 13.49 -2.73 6.27
C LEU A 232 13.92 -3.04 7.70
N ASP A 233 13.23 -2.47 8.69
CA ASP A 233 13.52 -2.67 10.11
C ASP A 233 13.44 -4.14 10.52
N ILE A 234 12.41 -4.86 10.04
CA ILE A 234 12.20 -6.28 10.34
C ILE A 234 13.32 -7.16 9.79
N VAL A 235 13.89 -6.83 8.64
CA VAL A 235 14.99 -7.61 8.04
C VAL A 235 16.38 -7.11 8.48
N GLY A 236 16.45 -6.13 9.36
CA GLY A 236 17.70 -5.55 9.86
C GLY A 236 18.44 -4.67 8.84
N ALA A 237 17.72 -4.15 7.83
CA ALA A 237 18.30 -3.22 6.87
C ALA A 237 18.27 -1.79 7.41
N THR A 238 19.38 -1.08 7.30
CA THR A 238 19.45 0.35 7.64
C THR A 238 18.81 1.15 6.51
N PHE A 239 17.82 1.99 6.82
CA PHE A 239 17.23 2.92 5.85
C PHE A 239 18.30 3.86 5.27
N VAL A 240 18.34 3.97 3.96
CA VAL A 240 19.25 4.87 3.23
C VAL A 240 18.50 6.10 2.73
N ARG A 241 17.47 5.89 1.91
CA ARG A 241 16.62 6.94 1.36
C ARG A 241 15.34 6.37 0.73
N GLU A 242 14.42 7.23 0.39
CA GLU A 242 13.36 6.85 -0.54
C GLU A 242 13.91 6.72 -1.97
N VAL A 243 13.27 5.89 -2.79
CA VAL A 243 13.47 5.89 -4.24
C VAL A 243 12.80 7.15 -4.78
N GLU A 244 13.52 7.92 -5.57
CA GLU A 244 13.01 9.17 -6.10
C GLU A 244 11.90 8.93 -7.14
N PRO A 245 10.95 9.86 -7.29
CA PRO A 245 9.99 9.80 -8.39
C PRO A 245 10.71 9.79 -9.75
N GLY A 246 10.32 8.88 -10.64
CA GLY A 246 10.94 8.73 -11.96
C GLY A 246 12.29 8.00 -11.97
N GLU A 247 12.69 7.40 -10.85
CA GLU A 247 13.97 6.70 -10.68
C GLU A 247 13.84 5.19 -10.90
N LEU A 248 14.86 4.62 -11.56
CA LEU A 248 15.14 3.21 -11.67
C LEU A 248 16.43 2.89 -10.90
N LEU A 249 16.35 2.09 -9.86
CA LEU A 249 17.49 1.50 -9.16
C LEU A 249 17.88 0.19 -9.85
N ILE A 250 19.19 -0.06 -9.92
CA ILE A 250 19.82 -1.24 -10.52
C ILE A 250 20.82 -1.76 -9.50
N ILE A 251 20.67 -2.99 -9.06
CA ILE A 251 21.46 -3.59 -7.98
C ILE A 251 21.96 -4.96 -8.42
N ASP A 252 23.26 -5.09 -8.59
CA ASP A 252 23.93 -6.32 -9.02
C ASP A 252 25.33 -6.46 -8.37
N ALA A 253 26.19 -7.32 -8.93
CA ALA A 253 27.55 -7.55 -8.44
C ALA A 253 28.45 -6.31 -8.56
N ASP A 254 28.16 -5.40 -9.49
CA ASP A 254 28.88 -4.13 -9.66
C ASP A 254 28.40 -3.06 -8.65
N GLY A 255 27.36 -3.34 -7.87
CA GLY A 255 26.82 -2.50 -6.83
C GLY A 255 25.50 -1.83 -7.20
N LEU A 256 25.18 -0.76 -6.46
CA LEU A 256 23.98 0.05 -6.67
C LEU A 256 24.23 1.15 -7.70
N ARG A 257 23.39 1.21 -8.70
CA ARG A 257 23.31 2.30 -9.69
C ARG A 257 21.89 2.84 -9.77
N SER A 258 21.75 4.05 -10.28
CA SER A 258 20.45 4.66 -10.51
C SER A 258 20.38 5.40 -11.84
N ARG A 259 19.19 5.37 -12.46
CA ARG A 259 18.88 6.10 -13.70
C ARG A 259 17.52 6.76 -13.56
N HIS A 260 17.32 7.94 -14.15
CA HIS A 260 16.01 8.58 -14.20
C HIS A 260 15.38 8.36 -15.58
N PHE A 261 14.19 7.77 -15.59
CA PHE A 261 13.39 7.56 -16.80
C PHE A 261 12.34 8.66 -17.02
N ALA A 262 12.10 9.51 -16.03
CA ALA A 262 11.17 10.64 -16.10
C ALA A 262 11.62 11.78 -15.18
N THR A 263 11.19 13.01 -15.49
CA THR A 263 11.40 14.17 -14.61
C THR A 263 10.51 14.03 -13.36
N PRO A 264 11.07 14.15 -12.14
CA PRO A 264 10.30 14.09 -10.91
C PRO A 264 9.23 15.19 -10.81
N THR A 265 7.99 14.79 -10.55
CA THR A 265 6.86 15.68 -10.25
C THR A 265 6.09 15.13 -9.03
N PRO A 266 6.66 15.23 -7.83
CA PRO A 266 6.19 14.46 -6.67
C PRO A 266 4.78 14.82 -6.25
N HIS A 267 3.93 13.79 -6.08
CA HIS A 267 2.57 13.85 -5.55
C HIS A 267 2.28 12.58 -4.73
N GLY A 268 2.97 12.42 -3.60
CA GLY A 268 2.82 11.27 -2.72
C GLY A 268 1.38 11.15 -2.17
N CYS A 269 0.88 9.94 -2.04
CA CYS A 269 -0.47 9.70 -1.54
C CYS A 269 -0.62 10.15 -0.08
N VAL A 270 -1.50 11.12 0.20
CA VAL A 270 -1.76 11.56 1.57
C VAL A 270 -2.47 10.49 2.41
N PHE A 271 -3.20 9.57 1.77
CA PHE A 271 -3.92 8.51 2.46
C PHE A 271 -2.97 7.45 3.09
N GLU A 272 -1.71 7.42 2.67
CA GLU A 272 -0.66 6.66 3.36
C GLU A 272 -0.50 7.13 4.82
N TYR A 273 -0.51 8.44 5.05
CA TYR A 273 -0.48 9.00 6.40
C TYR A 273 -1.78 8.75 7.17
N VAL A 274 -2.92 8.81 6.50
CA VAL A 274 -4.23 8.63 7.15
C VAL A 274 -4.44 7.19 7.61
N TYR A 275 -4.21 6.21 6.71
CA TYR A 275 -4.61 4.82 6.94
C TYR A 275 -3.61 3.76 6.50
N LEU A 276 -3.08 3.83 5.24
CA LEU A 276 -2.46 2.68 4.59
C LEU A 276 -1.15 2.26 5.22
N ALA A 277 -0.22 3.19 5.45
CA ALA A 277 1.07 2.87 6.02
C ALA A 277 0.97 2.48 7.51
N ARG A 278 1.86 1.63 7.96
CA ARG A 278 1.98 1.29 9.40
C ARG A 278 2.41 2.52 10.20
N PRO A 279 1.95 2.65 11.46
CA PRO A 279 2.34 3.78 12.31
C PRO A 279 3.85 3.91 12.53
N ASP A 280 4.58 2.80 12.50
CA ASP A 280 6.04 2.73 12.67
C ASP A 280 6.83 3.04 11.38
N THR A 281 6.14 3.35 10.28
CA THR A 281 6.75 3.76 9.01
C THR A 281 7.06 5.25 8.99
N LYS A 282 8.09 5.63 8.19
CA LYS A 282 8.40 7.02 7.82
C LYS A 282 8.19 7.22 6.32
N ILE A 283 7.54 8.33 5.95
CA ILE A 283 7.33 8.74 4.57
C ILE A 283 7.75 10.22 4.44
N ALA A 284 8.55 10.57 3.44
CA ALA A 284 9.14 11.90 3.26
C ALA A 284 9.83 12.44 4.54
N GLY A 285 10.46 11.52 5.31
CA GLY A 285 11.12 11.84 6.57
C GLY A 285 10.16 12.02 7.76
N VAL A 286 8.84 11.96 7.58
CA VAL A 286 7.82 12.16 8.61
C VAL A 286 7.35 10.82 9.16
N SER A 287 7.30 10.69 10.49
CA SER A 287 6.69 9.52 11.15
C SER A 287 5.19 9.53 10.93
N VAL A 288 4.66 8.41 10.41
CA VAL A 288 3.20 8.22 10.21
C VAL A 288 2.45 8.33 11.54
N ASN A 289 3.01 7.75 12.62
CA ASN A 289 2.42 7.87 13.95
C ASN A 289 2.35 9.34 14.44
N ALA A 290 3.42 10.11 14.21
CA ALA A 290 3.44 11.53 14.61
C ALA A 290 2.42 12.35 13.80
N ALA A 291 2.34 12.12 12.49
CA ALA A 291 1.35 12.78 11.63
C ALA A 291 -0.09 12.48 12.07
N ARG A 292 -0.41 11.21 12.34
CA ARG A 292 -1.74 10.82 12.84
C ARG A 292 -2.06 11.43 14.20
N THR A 293 -1.07 11.52 15.10
CA THR A 293 -1.24 12.18 16.40
C THR A 293 -1.54 13.67 16.21
N GLU A 294 -0.83 14.34 15.30
CA GLU A 294 -1.08 15.77 15.02
C GLU A 294 -2.42 15.99 14.31
N MET A 295 -2.84 15.09 13.41
CA MET A 295 -4.21 15.08 12.85
C MET A 295 -5.26 15.04 13.98
N GLY A 296 -5.03 14.23 15.01
CA GLY A 296 -5.91 14.16 16.18
C GLY A 296 -5.96 15.47 16.97
N ARG A 297 -4.82 16.15 17.14
CA ARG A 297 -4.78 17.48 17.80
C ARG A 297 -5.52 18.53 16.97
N ALA A 298 -5.27 18.57 15.66
CA ALA A 298 -5.97 19.49 14.76
C ALA A 298 -7.49 19.23 14.82
N LEU A 299 -7.90 17.98 14.78
CA LEU A 299 -9.31 17.59 14.87
C LEU A 299 -9.95 18.04 16.18
N ALA A 300 -9.24 18.01 17.31
CA ALA A 300 -9.75 18.55 18.59
C ALA A 300 -9.90 20.08 18.57
N ARG A 301 -8.99 20.79 17.93
CA ARG A 301 -9.09 22.26 17.76
C ARG A 301 -10.25 22.64 16.84
N GLU A 302 -10.45 21.92 15.75
CA GLU A 302 -11.51 22.20 14.77
C GLU A 302 -12.90 21.80 15.25
N HIS A 303 -13.00 20.69 15.99
CA HIS A 303 -14.27 20.12 16.44
C HIS A 303 -14.26 19.78 17.93
N PRO A 304 -14.13 20.79 18.81
CA PRO A 304 -14.21 20.57 20.25
C PRO A 304 -15.61 20.08 20.66
N VAL A 305 -15.69 19.29 21.73
CA VAL A 305 -16.94 18.83 22.31
C VAL A 305 -16.75 18.53 23.80
N GLU A 306 -17.78 18.73 24.60
CA GLU A 306 -17.78 18.28 25.99
C GLU A 306 -18.08 16.78 26.06
N ALA A 307 -17.13 16.01 26.56
CA ALA A 307 -17.27 14.58 26.73
C ALA A 307 -16.45 14.06 27.92
N ASP A 308 -16.70 12.83 28.30
CA ASP A 308 -16.08 12.22 29.47
C ASP A 308 -14.85 11.37 29.12
N LEU A 309 -14.83 10.81 27.89
CA LEU A 309 -13.74 9.95 27.40
C LEU A 309 -13.50 10.12 25.90
N VAL A 310 -12.25 10.02 25.49
CA VAL A 310 -11.83 9.79 24.11
C VAL A 310 -11.49 8.31 23.96
N ILE A 311 -12.10 7.64 23.00
CA ILE A 311 -11.81 6.25 22.65
C ILE A 311 -11.44 6.11 21.17
N PRO A 312 -10.50 5.24 20.80
CA PRO A 312 -10.19 4.98 19.40
C PRO A 312 -11.12 3.92 18.80
N THR A 313 -11.32 3.97 17.49
CA THR A 313 -11.61 2.78 16.70
C THR A 313 -10.26 2.04 16.47
N PRO A 314 -10.03 0.89 17.12
CA PRO A 314 -8.73 0.24 17.03
C PRO A 314 -8.53 -0.48 15.66
N GLU A 315 -7.33 -0.47 15.08
CA GLU A 315 -6.12 0.17 15.63
C GLU A 315 -5.80 1.49 14.90
N SER A 316 -6.36 1.73 13.72
CA SER A 316 -6.04 2.87 12.84
C SER A 316 -6.33 4.23 13.49
N GLY A 317 -7.42 4.35 14.24
CA GLY A 317 -7.78 5.58 14.94
C GLY A 317 -6.97 5.87 16.22
N THR A 318 -6.15 4.92 16.69
CA THR A 318 -5.49 5.05 18.00
C THR A 318 -4.54 6.25 18.10
N PRO A 319 -3.61 6.51 17.16
CA PRO A 319 -2.73 7.68 17.27
C PRO A 319 -3.48 9.01 17.25
N ALA A 320 -4.52 9.12 16.39
CA ALA A 320 -5.35 10.31 16.32
C ALA A 320 -6.18 10.51 17.59
N ALA A 321 -6.71 9.44 18.19
CA ALA A 321 -7.42 9.51 19.46
C ALA A 321 -6.51 10.00 20.61
N ILE A 322 -5.26 9.55 20.64
CA ILE A 322 -4.25 10.04 21.59
C ILE A 322 -4.02 11.55 21.39
N GLY A 323 -3.83 12.00 20.13
CA GLY A 323 -3.65 13.41 19.81
C GLY A 323 -4.87 14.25 20.20
N TYR A 324 -6.07 13.77 19.91
CA TYR A 324 -7.33 14.44 20.30
C TYR A 324 -7.44 14.57 21.81
N ALA A 325 -7.16 13.52 22.58
CA ALA A 325 -7.20 13.54 24.03
C ALA A 325 -6.18 14.50 24.63
N GLN A 326 -4.95 14.53 24.09
CA GLN A 326 -3.89 15.44 24.55
C GLN A 326 -4.26 16.92 24.34
N GLU A 327 -4.87 17.25 23.21
CA GLU A 327 -5.24 18.63 22.88
C GLU A 327 -6.48 19.09 23.63
N SER A 328 -7.52 18.24 23.71
CA SER A 328 -8.80 18.56 24.34
C SER A 328 -8.76 18.51 25.87
N GLY A 329 -7.76 17.80 26.45
CA GLY A 329 -7.72 17.52 27.89
C GLY A 329 -8.73 16.45 28.36
N ILE A 330 -9.52 15.86 27.46
CA ILE A 330 -10.46 14.78 27.78
C ILE A 330 -9.66 13.47 27.96
N PRO A 331 -9.90 12.69 29.04
CA PRO A 331 -9.16 11.46 29.27
C PRO A 331 -9.26 10.46 28.13
N PHE A 332 -8.14 9.83 27.76
CA PHE A 332 -8.09 8.72 26.82
C PHE A 332 -8.36 7.39 27.55
N ALA A 333 -9.16 6.52 26.93
CA ALA A 333 -9.34 5.15 27.39
C ALA A 333 -9.52 4.18 26.21
N GLN A 334 -9.20 2.91 26.42
CA GLN A 334 -9.63 1.85 25.53
C GLN A 334 -11.12 1.54 25.81
N GLY A 335 -12.01 1.99 24.93
CA GLY A 335 -13.44 1.65 25.01
C GLY A 335 -13.81 0.41 24.18
N LEU A 336 -12.94 0.00 23.29
CA LEU A 336 -13.11 -1.11 22.35
C LEU A 336 -11.88 -2.00 22.36
N VAL A 337 -12.10 -3.31 22.29
CA VAL A 337 -11.02 -4.31 22.14
C VAL A 337 -11.18 -4.99 20.78
N LYS A 338 -10.09 -5.01 20.02
CA LYS A 338 -10.00 -5.76 18.77
C LYS A 338 -9.60 -7.20 19.06
N ASN A 339 -10.33 -8.16 18.51
CA ASN A 339 -9.94 -9.56 18.57
C ASN A 339 -8.88 -9.84 17.47
N SER A 340 -7.64 -9.98 17.86
CA SER A 340 -6.51 -10.21 16.95
C SER A 340 -6.53 -11.59 16.28
N TYR A 341 -7.30 -12.54 16.80
CA TYR A 341 -7.40 -13.91 16.27
C TYR A 341 -8.56 -14.09 15.27
N VAL A 342 -9.45 -13.12 15.17
CA VAL A 342 -10.48 -13.14 14.14
C VAL A 342 -9.88 -12.61 12.85
N GLY A 343 -9.46 -13.55 12.00
CA GLY A 343 -9.14 -13.27 10.62
C GLY A 343 -10.37 -12.74 9.85
N ARG A 344 -10.23 -12.53 8.55
CA ARG A 344 -11.35 -12.15 7.68
C ARG A 344 -12.43 -13.23 7.74
N THR A 345 -13.63 -12.87 8.22
CA THR A 345 -14.76 -13.80 8.37
C THR A 345 -15.42 -14.08 7.03
N PHE A 346 -15.76 -15.34 6.78
CA PHE A 346 -16.53 -15.76 5.60
C PHE A 346 -17.83 -14.96 5.45
N ILE A 347 -18.24 -14.71 4.21
CA ILE A 347 -19.52 -14.09 3.87
C ILE A 347 -20.65 -14.98 4.37
N GLN A 348 -21.56 -14.40 5.12
CA GLN A 348 -22.78 -15.10 5.54
C GLN A 348 -24.05 -14.32 5.15
N PRO A 349 -25.13 -15.01 4.77
CA PRO A 349 -26.23 -14.41 4.00
C PRO A 349 -27.29 -13.65 4.82
N THR A 350 -27.19 -13.55 6.15
CA THR A 350 -28.23 -12.91 6.97
C THR A 350 -27.73 -11.74 7.81
N ASP A 351 -28.58 -10.72 8.04
CA ASP A 351 -28.24 -9.51 8.81
C ASP A 351 -27.79 -9.79 10.25
N THR A 352 -28.36 -10.81 10.89
CA THR A 352 -28.01 -11.21 12.25
C THR A 352 -26.57 -11.69 12.35
N ILE A 353 -26.10 -12.42 11.35
CA ILE A 353 -24.75 -12.98 11.33
C ILE A 353 -23.72 -11.91 10.95
N ARG A 354 -24.13 -10.89 10.18
CA ARG A 354 -23.31 -9.71 9.86
C ARG A 354 -22.99 -8.88 11.11
N GLN A 355 -23.98 -8.66 11.98
CA GLN A 355 -23.80 -7.98 13.28
C GLN A 355 -22.87 -8.76 14.20
N LEU A 356 -22.94 -10.10 14.18
CA LEU A 356 -22.00 -10.97 14.87
C LEU A 356 -20.58 -10.80 14.34
N GLY A 357 -20.38 -10.59 13.04
CA GLY A 357 -19.07 -10.38 12.43
C GLY A 357 -18.34 -9.14 12.94
N ILE A 358 -19.04 -8.01 13.14
CA ILE A 358 -18.47 -6.80 13.76
C ILE A 358 -18.18 -7.03 15.24
N ARG A 359 -19.09 -7.65 15.97
CA ARG A 359 -18.91 -8.01 17.39
C ARG A 359 -17.77 -9.02 17.61
N LEU A 360 -17.52 -9.91 16.64
CA LEU A 360 -16.37 -10.80 16.69
C LEU A 360 -15.04 -10.05 16.55
N LYS A 361 -15.03 -8.94 15.79
CA LYS A 361 -13.82 -8.12 15.59
C LYS A 361 -13.60 -7.08 16.66
N LEU A 362 -14.68 -6.42 17.11
CA LEU A 362 -14.63 -5.33 18.07
C LEU A 362 -15.61 -5.60 19.19
N ASN A 363 -15.14 -5.59 20.43
CA ASN A 363 -15.96 -5.78 21.61
C ASN A 363 -15.89 -4.53 22.52
N PRO A 364 -17.04 -3.94 22.93
CA PRO A 364 -17.06 -2.79 23.81
C PRO A 364 -16.77 -3.19 25.26
N LEU A 365 -15.93 -2.40 25.93
CA LEU A 365 -15.70 -2.50 27.37
C LEU A 365 -16.78 -1.73 28.11
N LYS A 366 -17.87 -2.42 28.46
CA LYS A 366 -19.08 -1.81 29.07
C LYS A 366 -18.76 -1.05 30.35
N GLU A 367 -17.88 -1.56 31.19
CA GLU A 367 -17.42 -0.94 32.43
C GLU A 367 -16.71 0.39 32.22
N VAL A 368 -16.15 0.60 31.05
CA VAL A 368 -15.45 1.85 30.67
C VAL A 368 -16.42 2.88 30.11
N ILE A 369 -17.40 2.44 29.28
CA ILE A 369 -18.19 3.32 28.43
C ILE A 369 -19.62 3.57 28.95
N ALA A 370 -20.18 2.70 29.81
CA ALA A 370 -21.56 2.84 30.28
C ALA A 370 -21.78 4.18 31.01
N GLY A 371 -22.81 4.91 30.60
CA GLY A 371 -23.18 6.22 31.13
C GLY A 371 -22.25 7.36 30.77
N LYS A 372 -21.27 7.15 29.88
CA LYS A 372 -20.28 8.15 29.46
C LYS A 372 -20.66 8.82 28.13
N ARG A 373 -20.31 10.10 28.00
CA ARG A 373 -20.28 10.82 26.72
C ARG A 373 -18.93 10.54 26.07
N LEU A 374 -18.96 9.93 24.89
CA LEU A 374 -17.75 9.43 24.22
C LEU A 374 -17.38 10.29 23.02
N VAL A 375 -16.09 10.61 22.87
CA VAL A 375 -15.50 10.98 21.59
C VAL A 375 -14.89 9.72 20.98
N VAL A 376 -15.43 9.30 19.84
CA VAL A 376 -14.95 8.12 19.08
C VAL A 376 -14.13 8.60 17.91
N VAL A 377 -12.84 8.32 17.91
CA VAL A 377 -11.92 8.77 16.86
C VAL A 377 -11.59 7.63 15.91
N ASP A 378 -11.79 7.86 14.62
CA ASP A 378 -11.45 6.93 13.54
C ASP A 378 -10.70 7.66 12.42
N ASP A 379 -10.11 6.89 11.49
CA ASP A 379 -9.33 7.42 10.37
C ASP A 379 -10.20 8.01 9.26
N SER A 380 -11.22 7.29 8.79
CA SER A 380 -12.01 7.68 7.62
C SER A 380 -13.41 7.07 7.61
N ILE A 381 -14.31 7.69 6.85
CA ILE A 381 -15.62 7.13 6.51
C ILE A 381 -15.73 7.04 4.99
N VAL A 382 -15.94 5.84 4.46
CA VAL A 382 -16.15 5.61 3.02
C VAL A 382 -17.63 5.37 2.73
N ARG A 383 -18.20 4.24 3.16
CA ARG A 383 -19.62 3.91 2.99
C ARG A 383 -20.47 4.14 4.24
N GLY A 384 -19.84 4.27 5.40
CA GLY A 384 -20.46 4.58 6.68
C GLY A 384 -21.09 3.41 7.43
N ASN A 385 -21.10 2.20 6.88
CA ASN A 385 -21.77 1.07 7.53
C ASN A 385 -21.03 0.57 8.77
N THR A 386 -19.71 0.51 8.74
CA THR A 386 -18.88 0.16 9.90
C THR A 386 -19.12 1.15 11.04
N GLN A 387 -19.12 2.45 10.74
CA GLN A 387 -19.37 3.50 11.74
C GLN A 387 -20.79 3.42 12.31
N ARG A 388 -21.79 3.17 11.47
CA ARG A 388 -23.19 3.00 11.91
C ARG A 388 -23.33 1.82 12.88
N ALA A 389 -22.71 0.70 12.55
CA ALA A 389 -22.71 -0.49 13.41
C ALA A 389 -21.95 -0.25 14.72
N LEU A 390 -20.83 0.48 14.65
CA LEU A 390 -20.03 0.86 15.83
C LEU A 390 -20.81 1.77 16.77
N VAL A 391 -21.43 2.85 16.26
CA VAL A 391 -22.24 3.77 17.05
C VAL A 391 -23.38 3.02 17.74
N ARG A 392 -24.09 2.14 17.01
CA ARG A 392 -25.15 1.32 17.59
C ARG A 392 -24.60 0.40 18.70
N MET A 393 -23.48 -0.26 18.48
CA MET A 393 -22.86 -1.15 19.47
C MET A 393 -22.46 -0.40 20.76
N LEU A 394 -21.93 0.82 20.65
CA LEU A 394 -21.61 1.67 21.80
C LEU A 394 -22.86 2.10 22.56
N ARG A 395 -23.96 2.44 21.86
CA ARG A 395 -25.25 2.74 22.46
C ARG A 395 -25.83 1.53 23.23
N GLU A 396 -25.80 0.34 22.61
CA GLU A 396 -26.21 -0.91 23.23
C GLU A 396 -25.37 -1.26 24.48
N ALA A 397 -24.12 -0.83 24.51
CA ALA A 397 -23.23 -0.98 25.65
C ALA A 397 -23.42 0.08 26.73
N GLY A 398 -24.35 1.04 26.53
CA GLY A 398 -24.75 2.02 27.52
C GLY A 398 -24.09 3.39 27.39
N ALA A 399 -23.45 3.73 26.28
CA ALA A 399 -22.93 5.09 26.07
C ALA A 399 -24.06 6.14 26.12
N ALA A 400 -23.87 7.21 26.88
CA ALA A 400 -24.85 8.31 27.00
C ALA A 400 -24.88 9.15 25.72
N GLU A 401 -23.70 9.52 25.20
CA GLU A 401 -23.53 10.25 23.95
C GLU A 401 -22.38 9.64 23.15
N VAL A 402 -22.46 9.75 21.81
CA VAL A 402 -21.41 9.27 20.88
C VAL A 402 -21.10 10.37 19.87
N HIS A 403 -19.96 11.02 20.04
CA HIS A 403 -19.43 12.06 19.18
C HIS A 403 -18.35 11.48 18.27
N VAL A 404 -18.63 11.34 16.99
CA VAL A 404 -17.69 10.76 16.02
C VAL A 404 -16.73 11.84 15.51
N ARG A 405 -15.43 11.53 15.49
CA ARG A 405 -14.35 12.39 15.01
C ARG A 405 -13.48 11.62 14.03
N ILE A 406 -13.33 12.16 12.82
CA ILE A 406 -12.66 11.49 11.71
C ILE A 406 -11.40 12.26 11.32
N SER A 407 -10.26 11.60 11.40
CA SER A 407 -8.94 12.19 11.15
C SER A 407 -8.58 12.30 9.65
N SER A 408 -9.56 12.17 8.75
CA SER A 408 -9.47 12.57 7.35
C SER A 408 -10.62 13.50 6.98
N PRO A 409 -10.49 14.29 5.89
CA PRO A 409 -11.61 14.95 5.24
C PRO A 409 -12.63 13.93 4.69
N PRO A 410 -13.87 14.35 4.35
CA PRO A 410 -14.83 13.48 3.70
C PRO A 410 -14.28 12.92 2.38
N VAL A 411 -14.29 11.59 2.22
CA VAL A 411 -13.90 10.91 0.97
C VAL A 411 -15.04 11.06 -0.03
N LYS A 412 -14.83 11.86 -1.09
CA LYS A 412 -15.86 12.22 -2.07
C LYS A 412 -15.61 11.66 -3.47
N TRP A 413 -14.37 11.22 -3.75
CA TRP A 413 -13.93 10.80 -5.06
C TRP A 413 -13.24 9.44 -5.01
N PRO A 414 -13.39 8.59 -6.05
CA PRO A 414 -12.70 7.32 -6.12
C PRO A 414 -11.18 7.52 -6.25
N CYS A 415 -10.40 6.48 -5.97
CA CYS A 415 -8.97 6.45 -6.26
C CYS A 415 -8.72 5.62 -7.52
N PHE A 416 -7.84 6.12 -8.42
CA PHE A 416 -7.40 5.42 -9.62
C PHE A 416 -5.93 4.97 -9.53
N TYR A 417 -5.28 5.16 -8.38
CA TYR A 417 -3.84 4.98 -8.20
C TYR A 417 -3.48 3.85 -7.24
N GLY A 418 -4.42 2.91 -7.03
CA GLY A 418 -4.16 1.66 -6.31
C GLY A 418 -5.01 1.43 -5.07
N ILE A 419 -5.68 2.45 -4.48
CA ILE A 419 -6.63 2.20 -3.39
C ILE A 419 -7.96 1.78 -4.00
N ASP A 420 -8.49 0.63 -3.58
CA ASP A 420 -9.83 0.20 -3.97
C ASP A 420 -10.89 0.98 -3.18
N PHE A 421 -11.10 2.23 -3.52
CA PHE A 421 -12.26 2.96 -3.07
C PHE A 421 -13.49 2.55 -3.88
N ALA A 422 -14.62 2.53 -3.18
CA ALA A 422 -15.93 2.35 -3.76
C ALA A 422 -16.18 3.30 -4.95
N THR A 423 -17.06 2.90 -5.84
CA THR A 423 -17.53 3.80 -6.91
C THR A 423 -18.07 5.09 -6.30
N ARG A 424 -18.05 6.19 -7.05
CA ARG A 424 -18.52 7.50 -6.56
C ARG A 424 -19.93 7.44 -5.95
N ALA A 425 -20.81 6.60 -6.51
CA ALA A 425 -22.18 6.42 -6.02
C ALA A 425 -22.26 5.74 -4.63
N GLU A 426 -21.24 4.98 -4.24
CA GLU A 426 -21.18 4.28 -2.96
C GLU A 426 -20.48 5.09 -1.86
N LEU A 427 -19.80 6.21 -2.21
CA LEU A 427 -19.17 7.09 -1.25
C LEU A 427 -20.24 7.91 -0.53
N ILE A 428 -20.41 7.68 0.79
CA ILE A 428 -21.46 8.35 1.57
C ILE A 428 -21.38 9.87 1.50
N ALA A 429 -20.16 10.42 1.50
CA ALA A 429 -19.93 11.86 1.46
C ALA A 429 -20.04 12.48 0.05
N ASN A 430 -20.29 11.68 -1.00
CA ASN A 430 -20.57 12.20 -2.34
C ASN A 430 -21.99 12.74 -2.49
N GLY A 431 -22.96 12.09 -1.80
CA GLY A 431 -24.37 12.44 -1.90
C GLY A 431 -24.97 13.10 -0.67
N LEU A 432 -24.29 13.02 0.49
CA LEU A 432 -24.80 13.50 1.76
C LEU A 432 -23.89 14.59 2.34
N SER A 433 -24.50 15.60 2.95
CA SER A 433 -23.83 16.55 3.82
C SER A 433 -23.31 15.87 5.10
N SER A 434 -22.38 16.49 5.81
CA SER A 434 -21.86 15.95 7.08
C SER A 434 -22.98 15.76 8.12
N GLU A 435 -24.00 16.61 8.11
CA GLU A 435 -25.16 16.48 9.02
C GLU A 435 -26.05 15.29 8.66
N GLU A 436 -26.29 15.05 7.37
CA GLU A 436 -27.02 13.87 6.91
C GLU A 436 -26.24 12.58 7.17
N VAL A 437 -24.90 12.61 6.99
CA VAL A 437 -24.02 11.49 7.39
C VAL A 437 -24.15 11.25 8.89
N ARG A 438 -24.02 12.29 9.74
CA ARG A 438 -24.21 12.20 11.20
C ARG A 438 -25.53 11.51 11.56
N ALA A 439 -26.62 12.00 10.97
CA ALA A 439 -27.95 11.46 11.22
C ALA A 439 -28.06 9.99 10.80
N SER A 440 -27.46 9.62 9.66
CA SER A 440 -27.45 8.24 9.17
C SER A 440 -26.63 7.29 10.05
N LEU A 441 -25.62 7.79 10.73
CA LEU A 441 -24.79 7.03 11.68
C LEU A 441 -25.50 6.86 13.05
N GLY A 442 -26.44 7.74 13.39
CA GLY A 442 -27.06 7.83 14.73
C GLY A 442 -26.14 8.44 15.79
N ALA A 443 -25.15 9.24 15.36
CA ALA A 443 -24.20 9.93 16.23
C ALA A 443 -24.78 11.25 16.74
N ASP A 444 -24.38 11.69 17.95
CA ASP A 444 -24.80 12.98 18.51
C ASP A 444 -24.09 14.14 17.82
N SER A 445 -22.83 13.97 17.41
CA SER A 445 -22.11 14.89 16.53
C SER A 445 -21.11 14.17 15.63
N LEU A 446 -20.77 14.80 14.51
CA LEU A 446 -19.77 14.32 13.57
C LEU A 446 -18.83 15.48 13.19
N GLY A 447 -17.54 15.26 13.27
CA GLY A 447 -16.51 16.20 12.83
C GLY A 447 -15.47 15.50 11.97
N TYR A 448 -15.16 16.06 10.81
CA TYR A 448 -14.04 15.66 9.96
C TYR A 448 -12.94 16.70 10.07
N ILE A 449 -11.68 16.28 10.13
CA ILE A 449 -10.57 17.22 10.01
C ILE A 449 -10.67 17.98 8.69
N SER A 450 -10.27 19.24 8.69
CA SER A 450 -10.15 20.00 7.45
C SER A 450 -9.03 19.47 6.56
N LEU A 451 -9.11 19.72 5.25
CA LEU A 451 -8.03 19.34 4.32
C LEU A 451 -6.71 20.03 4.69
N ASP A 452 -6.79 21.29 5.14
CA ASP A 452 -5.62 22.06 5.56
C ASP A 452 -5.01 21.49 6.83
N GLY A 453 -5.81 21.21 7.85
CA GLY A 453 -5.35 20.59 9.10
C GLY A 453 -4.70 19.23 8.89
N MET A 454 -5.24 18.41 7.97
CA MET A 454 -4.65 17.11 7.61
C MET A 454 -3.29 17.30 6.92
N ILE A 455 -3.18 18.22 5.96
CA ILE A 455 -1.93 18.49 5.23
C ILE A 455 -0.87 19.04 6.18
N GLU A 456 -1.22 20.03 7.01
CA GLU A 456 -0.31 20.60 8.00
C GLU A 456 0.25 19.54 8.95
N ALA A 457 -0.58 18.59 9.37
CA ALA A 457 -0.16 17.48 10.22
C ALA A 457 0.90 16.58 9.58
N THR A 458 0.93 16.48 8.25
CA THR A 458 1.97 15.71 7.54
C THR A 458 3.29 16.48 7.41
N THR A 459 3.30 17.80 7.61
CA THR A 459 4.45 18.70 7.35
C THR A 459 4.98 18.65 5.91
N VAL A 460 4.29 17.96 4.99
CA VAL A 460 4.64 17.88 3.57
C VAL A 460 3.91 18.99 2.81
N PRO A 461 4.58 19.72 1.92
CA PRO A 461 3.94 20.76 1.11
C PRO A 461 2.76 20.20 0.28
N ARG A 462 1.64 20.95 0.23
CA ARG A 462 0.41 20.54 -0.46
C ARG A 462 0.64 20.11 -1.91
N GLU A 463 1.47 20.82 -2.63
CA GLU A 463 1.80 20.57 -4.03
C GLU A 463 2.60 19.29 -4.26
N ARG A 464 3.08 18.66 -3.20
CA ARG A 464 3.78 17.36 -3.22
C ARG A 464 2.90 16.20 -2.76
N LEU A 465 1.61 16.46 -2.51
CA LEU A 465 0.66 15.44 -2.05
C LEU A 465 -0.46 15.20 -3.06
N CYS A 466 -0.80 13.96 -3.29
CA CYS A 466 -2.03 13.57 -3.96
C CYS A 466 -3.18 13.59 -2.93
N THR A 467 -4.15 14.46 -3.16
CA THR A 467 -5.37 14.60 -2.34
C THR A 467 -6.65 14.31 -3.13
N ALA A 468 -6.53 13.59 -4.26
CA ALA A 468 -7.59 13.41 -5.24
C ALA A 468 -8.87 12.80 -4.65
N CYS A 469 -8.76 11.85 -3.72
CA CYS A 469 -9.91 11.22 -3.06
C CYS A 469 -10.78 12.21 -2.24
N PHE A 470 -10.22 13.36 -1.85
CA PHE A 470 -10.93 14.42 -1.14
C PHE A 470 -11.36 15.55 -2.06
N THR A 471 -10.54 15.89 -3.07
CA THR A 471 -10.68 17.11 -3.89
C THR A 471 -11.22 16.85 -5.30
N GLY A 472 -11.05 15.64 -5.85
CA GLY A 472 -11.33 15.33 -7.24
C GLY A 472 -10.25 15.82 -8.23
N SER A 473 -9.15 16.41 -7.73
CA SER A 473 -8.02 16.85 -8.57
C SER A 473 -6.99 15.74 -8.65
N TYR A 474 -6.87 15.11 -9.82
CA TYR A 474 -5.98 13.99 -10.07
C TYR A 474 -4.67 14.45 -10.71
N PRO A 475 -3.49 14.16 -10.12
CA PRO A 475 -2.21 14.58 -10.68
C PRO A 475 -1.81 13.82 -11.96
N ILE A 476 -2.38 12.63 -12.21
CA ILE A 476 -2.10 11.80 -13.38
C ILE A 476 -3.40 11.65 -14.19
N THR A 477 -3.30 11.78 -15.51
CA THR A 477 -4.44 11.63 -16.43
C THR A 477 -5.03 10.22 -16.38
N ILE A 478 -6.36 10.12 -16.36
CA ILE A 478 -7.09 8.85 -16.36
C ILE A 478 -7.55 8.59 -17.80
N ARG A 479 -6.90 7.63 -18.49
CA ARG A 479 -7.17 7.34 -19.92
C ARG A 479 -8.05 6.10 -20.15
N ASP A 480 -7.99 5.11 -19.26
CA ASP A 480 -8.75 3.86 -19.42
C ASP A 480 -10.20 4.00 -18.97
N GLY A 481 -11.01 4.79 -19.72
CA GLY A 481 -12.48 4.67 -19.73
C GLY A 481 -13.21 4.57 -18.38
N ALA A 482 -12.62 5.03 -17.29
CA ALA A 482 -13.35 5.30 -16.07
C ALA A 482 -14.30 6.46 -16.38
N THR A 483 -15.52 6.12 -16.83
CA THR A 483 -16.57 7.09 -17.10
C THR A 483 -16.87 7.83 -15.79
N VAL A 484 -16.23 8.98 -15.61
CA VAL A 484 -16.83 10.06 -14.85
C VAL A 484 -18.02 10.51 -15.70
N SER A 485 -19.12 9.75 -15.64
CA SER A 485 -20.36 10.11 -16.30
C SER A 485 -20.98 11.26 -15.52
N GLY A 486 -20.87 12.45 -16.03
CA GLY A 486 -21.48 13.62 -15.46
C GLY A 486 -20.68 14.88 -15.80
N ALA A 487 -21.36 15.99 -15.96
CA ALA A 487 -20.88 17.29 -16.43
C ALA A 487 -19.75 17.98 -15.63
N ASP A 488 -19.03 17.26 -14.77
CA ASP A 488 -17.96 17.75 -13.90
C ASP A 488 -16.67 16.91 -14.09
N ALA A 489 -16.19 16.76 -15.33
CA ALA A 489 -14.83 16.29 -15.54
C ALA A 489 -13.87 17.42 -15.11
N PRO A 490 -13.00 17.22 -14.09
CA PRO A 490 -12.03 18.23 -13.71
C PRO A 490 -11.06 18.47 -14.87
N SER A 491 -10.81 19.74 -15.18
CA SER A 491 -9.79 20.16 -16.15
C SER A 491 -8.41 19.81 -15.62
N VAL A 492 -7.74 18.85 -16.25
CA VAL A 492 -6.32 18.58 -16.01
C VAL A 492 -5.52 19.64 -16.79
N PRO A 493 -4.54 20.34 -16.19
CA PRO A 493 -3.66 21.21 -16.95
C PRO A 493 -2.84 20.38 -17.95
N ASP A 494 -2.87 20.78 -19.22
CA ASP A 494 -2.07 20.18 -20.28
C ASP A 494 -0.59 20.53 -20.06
N THR A 495 0.14 19.65 -19.36
CA THR A 495 1.59 19.74 -19.25
C THR A 495 2.20 18.93 -20.39
N GLY A 496 2.42 19.60 -21.52
CA GLY A 496 3.08 19.01 -22.68
C GLY A 496 4.45 18.44 -22.29
N HIS A 497 4.58 17.13 -22.25
CA HIS A 497 5.86 16.44 -22.04
C HIS A 497 6.47 16.09 -23.39
N ALA A 498 7.61 16.77 -23.70
CA ALA A 498 8.52 16.30 -24.73
C ALA A 498 9.42 15.19 -24.14
N PRO A 499 9.77 14.13 -24.91
CA PRO A 499 10.67 13.10 -24.41
C PRO A 499 12.05 13.68 -24.13
N VAL A 500 12.54 13.50 -22.92
CA VAL A 500 13.89 13.93 -22.51
C VAL A 500 14.87 12.84 -22.89
N ALA A 501 15.87 13.20 -23.70
CA ALA A 501 17.03 12.34 -23.98
C ALA A 501 17.81 12.09 -22.68
N GLY A 502 18.16 10.82 -22.43
CA GLY A 502 18.81 10.38 -21.20
C GLY A 502 20.06 11.20 -20.86
N ALA A 503 20.08 11.76 -19.68
CA ALA A 503 21.28 12.32 -19.08
C ALA A 503 21.82 11.32 -18.05
N ASP A 504 22.98 10.73 -18.38
CA ASP A 504 23.75 9.93 -17.44
C ASP A 504 24.30 10.86 -16.34
N THR A 505 23.87 10.64 -15.11
CA THR A 505 24.52 11.23 -13.95
C THR A 505 25.66 10.32 -13.50
N PRO A 506 26.88 10.85 -13.25
CA PRO A 506 28.00 10.02 -12.78
C PRO A 506 27.67 9.41 -11.43
N GLY A 507 27.98 8.11 -11.28
CA GLY A 507 27.78 7.37 -10.06
C GLY A 507 28.39 8.07 -8.85
N VAL A 508 27.68 8.04 -7.72
CA VAL A 508 28.19 8.52 -6.44
C VAL A 508 29.40 7.66 -6.07
N PRO A 509 30.59 8.25 -5.84
CA PRO A 509 31.76 7.49 -5.43
C PRO A 509 31.49 6.80 -4.10
N ALA A 510 31.85 5.53 -3.98
CA ALA A 510 31.88 4.84 -2.71
C ALA A 510 32.94 5.52 -1.81
N GLU A 511 32.52 6.39 -0.91
CA GLU A 511 33.39 6.85 0.16
C GLU A 511 33.79 5.64 1.00
N ALA A 512 35.04 5.26 0.90
CA ALA A 512 35.68 4.30 1.75
C ALA A 512 35.71 4.86 3.18
N VAL A 513 34.80 4.43 4.03
CA VAL A 513 34.94 4.62 5.46
C VAL A 513 36.08 3.74 5.93
N SER A 514 37.27 4.33 6.08
CA SER A 514 38.42 3.71 6.70
C SER A 514 38.06 3.31 8.15
N GLY A 515 37.99 2.02 8.39
CA GLY A 515 37.81 1.46 9.72
C GLY A 515 39.00 1.79 10.61
N ALA A 516 38.76 2.59 11.64
CA ALA A 516 39.63 2.65 12.79
C ALA A 516 39.26 1.50 13.72
N THR A 517 40.09 0.48 13.75
CA THR A 517 40.09 -0.61 14.74
C THR A 517 40.42 -0.03 16.09
N PRO A 518 39.61 -0.20 17.14
CA PRO A 518 40.06 0.06 18.50
C PRO A 518 40.90 -1.12 19.00
N THR A 519 42.14 -0.84 19.34
CA THR A 519 43.07 -1.73 20.06
C THR A 519 42.47 -2.13 21.42
N PRO A 520 42.54 -3.40 21.85
CA PRO A 520 42.09 -3.78 23.17
C PRO A 520 43.16 -3.39 24.23
N THR A 521 42.82 -2.45 25.09
CA THR A 521 43.59 -2.20 26.33
C THR A 521 43.27 -3.29 27.35
N THR A 522 44.24 -4.13 27.57
CA THR A 522 44.33 -5.02 28.73
C THR A 522 44.51 -4.18 30.01
N THR A 523 43.56 -4.25 30.93
CA THR A 523 43.82 -3.93 32.33
C THR A 523 43.35 -5.10 33.17
N GLY A 524 44.35 -5.59 33.97
CA GLY A 524 44.25 -6.75 34.81
C GLY A 524 43.32 -6.55 36.01
N ALA A 525 42.83 -7.67 36.48
CA ALA A 525 42.18 -7.80 37.77
C ALA A 525 43.20 -7.77 38.91
N PRO A 526 42.78 -7.37 40.11
CA PRO A 526 43.20 -8.09 41.30
C PRO A 526 42.01 -8.48 42.19
N GLN A 527 42.10 -9.71 42.68
CA GLN A 527 41.49 -10.38 43.84
C GLN A 527 39.99 -10.26 44.07
#